data_2a42082624dd5988a37a49db69928dfa
#
_entry.id   2a42082624dd5988a37a49db69928dfa
#
_cell.length_a   1.000
_cell.length_b   1.000
_cell.length_c   1.000
_cell.angle_alpha   90.00
_cell.angle_beta   90.00
_cell.angle_gamma   90.00
#
_symmetry.space_group_name_H-M   'P 1'
#
loop_
_entity.id
_entity.type
_entity.pdbx_description
1 polymer ?
#
loop_
_entity_poly.entity_id
_entity_poly.type
_entity_poly.pdbx_seq_one_letter_code
_entity_poly.pdbx_strand_id
1 'polypeptide(L)'
;GFENMVEHCSYNQTRNFIDSRKFTLSEEEIVSCNQWLNDYCNAPYTLLKESIDEFSWGLEQDDTPTGFEQHITALEMTLLPQNQTGKKQMLANRISAMLGNSPAEIQQLYQKVMNFYRFRSESLHEGNDSNITDTELHDLENITREVLKKCLIRCKIEYDLDSSITWNEIKNQIMT
;
A
#
# COMPACT_ATOMS: atom_id res chain seq x y z
N GLY A 1 2.17 -23.68 -9.94
CA GLY A 1 1.02 -23.42 -9.92
C GLY A 1 0.44 -22.77 -8.68
N PHE A 2 -0.81 -23.05 -8.41
CA PHE A 2 -1.63 -22.48 -7.33
C PHE A 2 -1.14 -22.87 -5.91
N GLU A 3 -0.55 -24.05 -5.77
CA GLU A 3 -0.04 -24.54 -4.49
C GLU A 3 1.13 -23.71 -3.95
N ASN A 4 2.01 -23.19 -4.80
CA ASN A 4 3.14 -22.36 -4.38
C ASN A 4 2.73 -20.96 -3.94
N MET A 5 1.59 -20.43 -4.40
CA MET A 5 1.09 -19.11 -3.96
C MET A 5 0.43 -19.17 -2.59
N VAL A 6 -0.26 -20.28 -2.29
CA VAL A 6 -0.87 -20.51 -0.97
C VAL A 6 0.21 -20.75 0.09
N GLU A 7 1.31 -21.40 -0.26
CA GLU A 7 2.46 -21.55 0.63
C GLU A 7 3.16 -20.22 0.91
N HIS A 8 3.29 -19.32 -0.06
CA HIS A 8 3.88 -17.99 0.17
C HIS A 8 3.00 -17.09 1.05
N CYS A 9 1.69 -17.20 0.97
CA CYS A 9 0.78 -16.48 1.89
C CYS A 9 0.77 -17.06 3.31
N SER A 10 1.18 -18.33 3.48
CA SER A 10 1.17 -19.01 4.80
C SER A 10 2.49 -18.90 5.56
N TYR A 11 3.58 -18.43 4.95
CA TYR A 11 4.92 -18.60 5.50
C TYR A 11 5.42 -17.48 6.41
N ASN A 12 4.78 -16.33 6.50
CA ASN A 12 5.29 -15.20 7.29
C ASN A 12 4.37 -14.75 8.42
N GLN A 13 3.86 -15.72 9.22
CA GLN A 13 3.20 -15.41 10.49
C GLN A 13 4.14 -15.62 11.69
N THR A 14 5.33 -15.04 11.67
CA THR A 14 6.21 -15.04 12.84
C THR A 14 6.45 -13.65 13.44
N ARG A 15 5.60 -12.69 13.19
CA ARG A 15 5.41 -11.62 14.16
C ARG A 15 4.52 -12.16 15.26
N ASN A 16 4.95 -12.07 16.52
CA ASN A 16 4.33 -12.55 17.73
C ASN A 16 2.92 -12.01 18.01
N PHE A 17 2.04 -12.00 17.03
CA PHE A 17 0.62 -12.03 17.23
C PHE A 17 0.17 -13.50 17.26
N ILE A 18 0.70 -14.24 18.23
CA ILE A 18 0.05 -15.48 18.65
C ILE A 18 -1.17 -15.07 19.49
N ASP A 19 -2.12 -14.43 18.85
CA ASP A 19 -3.49 -14.64 19.22
C ASP A 19 -3.91 -15.92 18.51
N SER A 20 -4.18 -16.95 19.29
CA SER A 20 -4.62 -18.27 18.85
C SER A 20 -6.00 -18.27 18.17
N ARG A 21 -6.41 -17.13 17.63
CA ARG A 21 -7.61 -17.00 16.81
C ARG A 21 -7.32 -17.67 15.47
N LYS A 22 -7.83 -18.87 15.31
CA LYS A 22 -7.93 -19.48 13.99
C LYS A 22 -8.68 -18.49 13.11
N PHE A 23 -8.00 -17.93 12.11
CA PHE A 23 -8.65 -17.14 11.10
C PHE A 23 -9.51 -18.08 10.27
N THR A 24 -10.81 -18.00 10.43
CA THR A 24 -11.76 -18.84 9.70
C THR A 24 -12.52 -17.92 8.75
N LEU A 25 -12.31 -18.09 7.46
CA LEU A 25 -13.11 -17.43 6.44
C LEU A 25 -14.45 -18.15 6.29
N SER A 26 -15.52 -17.41 6.17
CA SER A 26 -16.81 -17.92 5.72
C SER A 26 -16.73 -18.34 4.25
N GLU A 27 -17.68 -19.18 3.80
CA GLU A 27 -17.75 -19.56 2.39
C GLU A 27 -17.88 -18.33 1.45
N GLU A 28 -18.63 -17.31 1.86
CA GLU A 28 -18.79 -16.06 1.12
C GLU A 28 -17.48 -15.27 1.01
N GLU A 29 -16.71 -15.22 2.10
CA GLU A 29 -15.38 -14.58 2.10
C GLU A 29 -14.39 -15.35 1.23
N ILE A 30 -14.41 -16.69 1.25
CA ILE A 30 -13.58 -17.53 0.37
C ILE A 30 -13.93 -17.26 -1.11
N VAL A 31 -15.22 -17.22 -1.45
CA VAL A 31 -15.67 -16.92 -2.81
C VAL A 31 -15.22 -15.52 -3.23
N SER A 32 -15.41 -14.53 -2.36
CA SER A 32 -14.98 -13.15 -2.59
C SER A 32 -13.47 -13.03 -2.78
N CYS A 33 -12.66 -13.69 -1.93
CA CYS A 33 -11.21 -13.74 -2.06
C CYS A 33 -10.77 -14.40 -3.38
N ASN A 34 -11.37 -15.53 -3.75
CA ASN A 34 -11.06 -16.22 -5.00
C ASN A 34 -11.42 -15.36 -6.22
N GLN A 35 -12.57 -14.69 -6.19
CA GLN A 35 -12.95 -13.76 -7.25
C GLN A 35 -11.93 -12.62 -7.36
N TRP A 36 -11.56 -12.01 -6.24
CA TRP A 36 -10.57 -10.96 -6.19
C TRP A 36 -9.21 -11.43 -6.74
N LEU A 37 -8.74 -12.61 -6.32
CA LEU A 37 -7.51 -13.21 -6.82
C LEU A 37 -7.55 -13.42 -8.34
N ASN A 38 -8.66 -13.95 -8.88
CA ASN A 38 -8.81 -14.14 -10.33
C ASN A 38 -8.81 -12.81 -11.09
N ASP A 39 -9.46 -11.79 -10.54
CA ASP A 39 -9.60 -10.49 -11.19
C ASP A 39 -8.30 -9.67 -11.19
N TYR A 40 -7.45 -9.80 -10.16
CA TYR A 40 -6.34 -8.88 -9.92
C TYR A 40 -4.94 -9.52 -9.92
N CYS A 41 -4.82 -10.85 -9.75
CA CYS A 41 -3.49 -11.48 -9.64
C CYS A 41 -2.77 -11.73 -10.97
N ASN A 42 -3.36 -11.42 -12.11
CA ASN A 42 -2.71 -11.56 -13.41
C ASN A 42 -2.13 -10.22 -13.89
N ALA A 43 -2.80 -9.58 -14.85
CA ALA A 43 -2.28 -8.39 -15.50
C ALA A 43 -2.29 -7.12 -14.61
N PRO A 44 -3.35 -6.80 -13.84
CA PRO A 44 -3.32 -5.63 -12.95
C PRO A 44 -2.22 -5.69 -11.91
N TYR A 45 -1.98 -6.86 -11.33
CA TYR A 45 -0.88 -7.07 -10.39
C TYR A 45 0.48 -6.77 -11.04
N THR A 46 0.72 -7.21 -12.28
CA THR A 46 2.00 -6.99 -12.97
C THR A 46 2.32 -5.51 -13.12
N LEU A 47 1.31 -4.65 -13.32
CA LEU A 47 1.48 -3.20 -13.43
C LEU A 47 1.93 -2.55 -12.11
N LEU A 48 1.52 -3.10 -10.97
CA LEU A 48 1.82 -2.58 -9.63
C LEU A 48 2.78 -3.47 -8.83
N LYS A 49 3.34 -4.49 -9.47
CA LYS A 49 4.13 -5.53 -8.80
C LYS A 49 5.19 -4.97 -7.86
N GLU A 50 6.00 -4.03 -8.33
CA GLU A 50 7.09 -3.46 -7.53
C GLU A 50 6.57 -2.77 -6.26
N SER A 51 5.47 -2.02 -6.36
CA SER A 51 4.85 -1.35 -5.20
C SER A 51 4.23 -2.35 -4.22
N ILE A 52 3.66 -3.44 -4.72
CA ILE A 52 3.06 -4.49 -3.89
C ILE A 52 4.14 -5.31 -3.21
N ASP A 53 5.23 -5.64 -3.92
CA ASP A 53 6.38 -6.34 -3.35
C ASP A 53 7.01 -5.51 -2.22
N GLU A 54 7.18 -4.20 -2.42
CA GLU A 54 7.70 -3.27 -1.42
C GLU A 54 6.79 -3.18 -0.18
N PHE A 55 5.47 -3.11 -0.39
CA PHE A 55 4.50 -3.15 0.70
C PHE A 55 4.57 -4.48 1.47
N SER A 56 4.63 -5.61 0.75
CA SER A 56 4.74 -6.94 1.36
C SER A 56 6.02 -7.07 2.16
N TRP A 57 7.13 -6.56 1.64
CA TRP A 57 8.41 -6.54 2.37
C TRP A 57 8.32 -5.71 3.65
N GLY A 58 7.63 -4.58 3.63
CA GLY A 58 7.37 -3.78 4.83
C GLY A 58 6.60 -4.55 5.91
N LEU A 59 5.63 -5.40 5.52
CA LEU A 59 4.88 -6.26 6.45
C LEU A 59 5.73 -7.36 7.09
N GLU A 60 6.84 -7.75 6.47
CA GLU A 60 7.76 -8.80 6.93
C GLU A 60 8.82 -8.27 7.90
N GLN A 61 8.95 -6.95 8.06
CA GLN A 61 9.97 -6.38 8.94
C GLN A 61 9.60 -6.59 10.41
N ASP A 62 10.58 -7.05 11.20
CA ASP A 62 10.45 -7.15 12.66
C ASP A 62 10.62 -5.79 13.35
N ASP A 63 11.27 -4.85 12.68
CA ASP A 63 11.60 -3.51 13.16
C ASP A 63 10.57 -2.50 12.64
N THR A 64 9.86 -1.83 13.58
CA THR A 64 8.79 -0.88 13.28
C THR A 64 9.24 0.29 12.39
N PRO A 65 10.38 0.95 12.62
CA PRO A 65 10.89 2.01 11.74
C PRO A 65 11.18 1.53 10.33
N THR A 66 11.80 0.36 10.16
CA THR A 66 12.10 -0.21 8.84
C THR A 66 10.81 -0.53 8.08
N GLY A 67 9.83 -1.19 8.71
CA GLY A 67 8.53 -1.46 8.11
C GLY A 67 7.81 -0.17 7.68
N PHE A 68 7.88 0.86 8.52
CA PHE A 68 7.29 2.18 8.24
C PHE A 68 7.93 2.84 7.01
N GLU A 69 9.25 2.78 6.88
CA GLU A 69 9.97 3.32 5.73
C GLU A 69 9.57 2.61 4.43
N GLN A 70 9.47 1.27 4.45
CA GLN A 70 9.07 0.48 3.30
C GLN A 70 7.65 0.83 2.82
N HIS A 71 6.71 1.06 3.75
CA HIS A 71 5.35 1.47 3.37
C HIS A 71 5.30 2.87 2.74
N ILE A 72 6.10 3.84 3.23
CA ILE A 72 6.24 5.14 2.56
C ILE A 72 6.83 4.96 1.16
N THR A 73 7.84 4.10 1.01
CA THR A 73 8.46 3.81 -0.29
C THR A 73 7.46 3.19 -1.26
N ALA A 74 6.67 2.21 -0.81
CA ALA A 74 5.61 1.61 -1.61
C ALA A 74 4.59 2.66 -2.11
N LEU A 75 4.18 3.59 -1.25
CA LEU A 75 3.30 4.69 -1.63
C LEU A 75 3.94 5.66 -2.64
N GLU A 76 5.23 5.99 -2.47
CA GLU A 76 5.99 6.81 -3.42
C GLU A 76 6.05 6.14 -4.79
N MET A 77 6.41 4.86 -4.85
CA MET A 77 6.47 4.07 -6.09
C MET A 77 5.10 4.01 -6.79
N THR A 78 4.04 3.85 -6.00
CA THR A 78 2.68 3.79 -6.52
C THR A 78 2.22 5.12 -7.07
N LEU A 79 2.40 6.20 -6.33
CA LEU A 79 1.70 7.46 -6.60
C LEU A 79 2.59 8.57 -7.18
N LEU A 80 3.91 8.50 -7.07
CA LEU A 80 4.78 9.59 -7.50
C LEU A 80 5.49 9.29 -8.82
N PRO A 81 5.67 10.28 -9.70
CA PRO A 81 6.58 10.15 -10.83
C PRO A 81 8.02 10.01 -10.35
N GLN A 82 8.85 9.37 -11.17
CA GLN A 82 10.29 9.29 -10.89
C GLN A 82 10.92 10.69 -10.95
N ASN A 83 11.93 10.94 -10.07
CA ASN A 83 12.78 12.15 -10.09
C ASN A 83 12.07 13.51 -9.84
N GLN A 84 11.02 13.52 -9.02
CA GLN A 84 10.34 14.78 -8.67
C GLN A 84 10.80 15.38 -7.34
N THR A 85 10.79 16.72 -7.29
CA THR A 85 10.89 17.52 -6.06
C THR A 85 9.49 17.70 -5.42
N GLY A 86 9.44 17.97 -4.12
CA GLY A 86 8.15 18.20 -3.44
C GLY A 86 7.31 16.94 -3.18
N LYS A 87 7.95 15.78 -3.13
CA LYS A 87 7.31 14.46 -2.94
C LYS A 87 6.31 14.43 -1.78
N LYS A 88 6.67 15.02 -0.65
CA LYS A 88 5.87 15.06 0.58
C LYS A 88 4.46 15.62 0.35
N GLN A 89 4.36 16.84 -0.17
CA GLN A 89 3.08 17.51 -0.40
C GLN A 89 2.27 16.81 -1.50
N MET A 90 2.96 16.35 -2.54
CA MET A 90 2.33 15.66 -3.65
C MET A 90 1.71 14.33 -3.19
N LEU A 91 2.44 13.53 -2.41
CA LEU A 91 1.92 12.28 -1.87
C LEU A 91 0.73 12.54 -0.93
N ALA A 92 0.86 13.51 -0.01
CA ALA A 92 -0.21 13.87 0.90
C ALA A 92 -1.48 14.31 0.16
N ASN A 93 -1.35 15.15 -0.88
CA ASN A 93 -2.49 15.56 -1.70
C ASN A 93 -3.15 14.37 -2.40
N ARG A 94 -2.37 13.49 -3.01
CA ARG A 94 -2.88 12.35 -3.78
C ARG A 94 -3.60 11.33 -2.91
N ILE A 95 -3.00 10.96 -1.79
CA ILE A 95 -3.62 10.03 -0.83
C ILE A 95 -4.90 10.62 -0.27
N SER A 96 -4.87 11.88 0.17
CA SER A 96 -6.05 12.50 0.77
C SER A 96 -7.20 12.68 -0.22
N ALA A 97 -6.91 13.04 -1.47
CA ALA A 97 -7.91 13.12 -2.53
C ALA A 97 -8.47 11.74 -2.91
N MET A 98 -7.63 10.70 -2.89
CA MET A 98 -8.03 9.34 -3.24
C MET A 98 -8.90 8.67 -2.17
N LEU A 99 -8.60 8.88 -0.88
CA LEU A 99 -9.21 8.14 0.22
C LEU A 99 -10.26 8.96 1.00
N GLY A 100 -10.18 10.28 0.99
CA GLY A 100 -11.12 11.13 1.75
C GLY A 100 -12.47 11.25 1.06
N ASN A 101 -13.54 11.07 1.83
CA ASN A 101 -14.93 11.14 1.36
C ASN A 101 -15.60 12.47 1.71
N SER A 102 -14.94 13.31 2.49
CA SER A 102 -15.41 14.63 2.89
C SER A 102 -14.25 15.62 3.01
N PRO A 103 -14.48 16.94 2.91
CA PRO A 103 -13.43 17.93 3.09
C PRO A 103 -12.66 17.80 4.42
N ALA A 104 -13.35 17.41 5.49
CA ALA A 104 -12.73 17.18 6.80
C ALA A 104 -11.80 15.96 6.77
N GLU A 105 -12.23 14.84 6.19
CA GLU A 105 -11.40 13.63 6.05
C GLU A 105 -10.19 13.89 5.14
N ILE A 106 -10.36 14.61 4.03
CA ILE A 106 -9.27 15.01 3.14
C ILE A 106 -8.22 15.78 3.93
N GLN A 107 -8.64 16.77 4.72
CA GLN A 107 -7.72 17.58 5.53
C GLN A 107 -7.02 16.74 6.60
N GLN A 108 -7.72 15.82 7.27
CA GLN A 108 -7.14 14.94 8.27
C GLN A 108 -6.11 13.97 7.67
N LEU A 109 -6.45 13.33 6.55
CA LEU A 109 -5.54 12.44 5.83
C LEU A 109 -4.30 13.18 5.32
N TYR A 110 -4.48 14.38 4.77
CA TYR A 110 -3.36 15.21 4.35
C TYR A 110 -2.38 15.47 5.50
N GLN A 111 -2.89 15.91 6.66
CA GLN A 111 -2.03 16.17 7.83
C GLN A 111 -1.37 14.89 8.35
N LYS A 112 -2.09 13.77 8.36
CA LYS A 112 -1.54 12.46 8.77
C LYS A 112 -0.37 12.05 7.89
N VAL A 113 -0.51 12.10 6.57
CA VAL A 113 0.57 11.77 5.63
C VAL A 113 1.75 12.75 5.75
N MET A 114 1.48 14.04 5.97
CA MET A 114 2.53 15.02 6.22
C MET A 114 3.34 14.71 7.50
N ASN A 115 2.67 14.19 8.56
CA ASN A 115 3.35 13.74 9.77
C ASN A 115 4.19 12.48 9.52
N PHE A 116 3.69 11.51 8.77
CA PHE A 116 4.45 10.31 8.42
C PHE A 116 5.77 10.64 7.71
N TYR A 117 5.74 11.59 6.78
CA TYR A 117 6.97 12.06 6.15
C TYR A 117 7.94 12.75 7.12
N ARG A 118 7.42 13.49 8.09
CA ARG A 118 8.24 14.10 9.14
C ARG A 118 8.89 13.03 10.00
N PHE A 119 8.14 12.02 10.46
CA PHE A 119 8.66 10.90 11.28
C PHE A 119 9.75 10.14 10.53
N ARG A 120 9.52 9.79 9.26
CA ARG A 120 10.55 9.17 8.42
C ARG A 120 11.81 10.03 8.31
N SER A 121 11.66 11.34 8.13
CA SER A 121 12.81 12.26 8.02
C SER A 121 13.60 12.35 9.33
N GLU A 122 12.92 12.41 10.47
CA GLU A 122 13.53 12.41 11.80
C GLU A 122 14.27 11.09 12.06
N SER A 123 13.68 9.94 11.68
CA SER A 123 14.31 8.64 11.76
C SER A 123 15.59 8.57 10.92
N LEU A 124 15.49 8.86 9.62
CA LEU A 124 16.61 8.70 8.68
C LEU A 124 17.78 9.68 8.90
N HIS A 125 17.49 10.92 9.30
CA HIS A 125 18.51 11.97 9.40
C HIS A 125 18.99 12.23 10.81
N GLU A 126 18.18 11.94 11.81
CA GLU A 126 18.46 12.24 13.21
C GLU A 126 18.57 10.97 14.06
N GLY A 127 18.23 9.80 13.50
CA GLY A 127 18.16 8.53 14.25
C GLY A 127 17.08 8.57 15.34
N ASN A 128 16.03 9.38 15.16
CA ASN A 128 14.97 9.56 16.13
C ASN A 128 13.68 8.83 15.69
N ASP A 129 13.46 7.64 16.23
CA ASP A 129 12.33 6.78 15.92
C ASP A 129 11.14 6.95 16.90
N SER A 130 11.26 7.85 17.87
CA SER A 130 10.29 7.98 18.97
C SER A 130 8.85 8.27 18.53
N ASN A 131 8.67 8.83 17.33
CA ASN A 131 7.39 9.14 16.72
C ASN A 131 6.84 7.99 15.84
N ILE A 132 7.64 6.96 15.56
CA ILE A 132 7.24 5.78 14.77
C ILE A 132 6.80 4.70 15.75
N THR A 133 5.53 4.75 16.13
CA THR A 133 4.91 3.75 17.03
C THR A 133 4.21 2.66 16.23
N ASP A 134 3.87 1.55 16.88
CA ASP A 134 3.07 0.48 16.27
C ASP A 134 1.71 1.00 15.77
N THR A 135 1.14 2.00 16.45
CA THR A 135 -0.11 2.65 16.01
C THR A 135 0.10 3.42 14.70
N GLU A 136 1.18 4.19 14.59
CA GLU A 136 1.50 4.93 13.37
C GLU A 136 1.85 3.99 12.21
N LEU A 137 2.57 2.91 12.48
CA LEU A 137 2.83 1.86 11.50
C LEU A 137 1.53 1.24 11.00
N HIS A 138 0.64 0.81 11.90
CA HIS A 138 -0.63 0.20 11.54
C HIS A 138 -1.54 1.14 10.72
N ASP A 139 -1.58 2.42 11.09
CA ASP A 139 -2.31 3.45 10.34
C ASP A 139 -1.75 3.62 8.92
N LEU A 140 -0.43 3.63 8.79
CA LEU A 140 0.24 3.72 7.49
C LEU A 140 0.02 2.46 6.64
N GLU A 141 0.08 1.27 7.23
CA GLU A 141 -0.26 -0.01 6.58
C GLU A 141 -1.67 0.03 5.99
N ASN A 142 -2.65 0.49 6.77
CA ASN A 142 -4.03 0.58 6.32
C ASN A 142 -4.20 1.57 5.16
N ILE A 143 -3.56 2.74 5.25
CA ILE A 143 -3.56 3.72 4.17
C ILE A 143 -2.92 3.13 2.90
N THR A 144 -1.77 2.48 3.03
CA THR A 144 -1.06 1.88 1.89
C THR A 144 -1.90 0.79 1.24
N ARG A 145 -2.52 -0.08 2.02
CA ARG A 145 -3.42 -1.14 1.54
C ARG A 145 -4.60 -0.58 0.75
N GLU A 146 -5.26 0.46 1.26
CA GLU A 146 -6.40 1.05 0.57
C GLU A 146 -6.00 1.80 -0.71
N VAL A 147 -4.84 2.45 -0.72
CA VAL A 147 -4.28 3.05 -1.95
C VAL A 147 -3.99 1.99 -3.00
N LEU A 148 -3.25 0.92 -2.64
CA LEU A 148 -2.93 -0.17 -3.56
C LEU A 148 -4.19 -0.83 -4.12
N LYS A 149 -5.19 -1.06 -3.29
CA LYS A 149 -6.50 -1.60 -3.68
C LYS A 149 -7.19 -0.74 -4.74
N LYS A 150 -7.28 0.58 -4.51
CA LYS A 150 -7.88 1.51 -5.49
C LYS A 150 -7.08 1.58 -6.79
N CYS A 151 -5.74 1.54 -6.69
CA CYS A 151 -4.87 1.49 -7.86
C CYS A 151 -5.03 0.19 -8.66
N LEU A 152 -5.14 -0.96 -8.01
CA LEU A 152 -5.40 -2.24 -8.68
C LEU A 152 -6.74 -2.24 -9.43
N ILE A 153 -7.80 -1.71 -8.81
CA ILE A 153 -9.10 -1.56 -9.46
C ILE A 153 -8.96 -0.70 -10.73
N ARG A 154 -8.23 0.40 -10.64
CA ARG A 154 -7.98 1.27 -11.80
C ARG A 154 -7.14 0.56 -12.87
N CYS A 155 -6.08 -0.15 -12.47
CA CYS A 155 -5.28 -0.96 -13.40
C CYS A 155 -6.14 -1.96 -14.18
N LYS A 156 -7.07 -2.64 -13.51
CA LYS A 156 -7.95 -3.59 -14.18
C LYS A 156 -8.81 -2.91 -15.22
N ILE A 157 -9.45 -1.79 -14.88
CA ILE A 157 -10.31 -1.04 -15.80
C ILE A 157 -9.52 -0.61 -17.04
N GLU A 158 -8.35 -0.01 -16.86
CA GLU A 158 -7.55 0.49 -17.97
C GLU A 158 -6.94 -0.65 -18.80
N TYR A 159 -6.50 -1.73 -18.16
CA TYR A 159 -5.97 -2.91 -18.83
C TYR A 159 -7.02 -3.63 -19.67
N ASP A 160 -8.28 -3.69 -19.21
CA ASP A 160 -9.39 -4.26 -19.96
C ASP A 160 -9.72 -3.44 -21.23
N LEU A 161 -9.40 -2.13 -21.22
CA LEU A 161 -9.53 -1.24 -22.38
C LEU A 161 -8.32 -1.31 -23.32
N ASP A 162 -7.12 -1.38 -22.78
CA ASP A 162 -5.85 -1.47 -23.50
C ASP A 162 -4.84 -2.36 -22.73
N SER A 163 -4.67 -3.58 -23.20
CA SER A 163 -3.75 -4.55 -22.58
C SER A 163 -2.27 -4.20 -22.71
N SER A 164 -1.92 -3.18 -23.46
CA SER A 164 -0.54 -2.68 -23.59
C SER A 164 -0.21 -1.54 -22.64
N ILE A 165 -1.21 -1.02 -21.91
CA ILE A 165 -1.07 0.12 -21.02
C ILE A 165 -0.04 -0.16 -19.89
N THR A 166 0.73 0.85 -19.55
CA THR A 166 1.70 0.81 -18.45
C THR A 166 1.15 1.54 -17.21
N TRP A 167 1.67 1.17 -16.01
CA TRP A 167 1.30 1.89 -14.78
C TRP A 167 1.64 3.38 -14.84
N ASN A 168 2.74 3.76 -15.49
CA ASN A 168 3.10 5.17 -15.64
C ASN A 168 2.08 5.96 -16.47
N GLU A 169 1.48 5.37 -17.49
CA GLU A 169 0.42 5.98 -18.28
C GLU A 169 -0.86 6.13 -17.46
N ILE A 170 -1.28 5.06 -16.78
CA ILE A 170 -2.43 5.10 -15.85
C ILE A 170 -2.21 6.16 -14.77
N LYS A 171 -1.03 6.17 -14.15
CA LYS A 171 -0.65 7.12 -13.10
C LYS A 171 -0.76 8.57 -13.58
N ASN A 172 -0.30 8.87 -14.78
CA ASN A 172 -0.40 10.21 -15.36
C ASN A 172 -1.87 10.63 -15.62
N GLN A 173 -2.74 9.71 -16.00
CA GLN A 173 -4.18 9.99 -16.19
C GLN A 173 -4.92 10.26 -14.88
N ILE A 174 -4.59 9.53 -13.81
CA ILE A 174 -5.24 9.70 -12.50
C ILE A 174 -4.82 11.01 -11.83
N MET A 175 -3.67 11.56 -12.21
CA MET A 175 -2.97 12.62 -11.49
C MET A 175 -3.12 14.02 -12.15
N THR A 176 -3.86 14.11 -13.26
CA THR A 176 -4.29 15.36 -13.87
C THR A 176 -5.63 15.81 -13.38
#